data_1ec34f305d931413357b08f8526b4878
#
_entry.id   1ec34f305d931413357b08f8526b4878
#
_cell.length_a   1.000
_cell.length_b   1.000
_cell.length_c   1.000
_cell.angle_alpha   90.00
_cell.angle_beta   90.00
_cell.angle_gamma   90.00
#
_symmetry.space_group_name_H-M   'P 1'
#
loop_
_entity.id
_entity.type
_entity.pdbx_description
1 polymer ?
#
loop_
_entity_poly.entity_id
_entity_poly.type
_entity_poly.pdbx_seq_one_letter_code
_entity_poly.pdbx_strand_id
1 'polypeptide(L)'
;ISFYLGNFLIPKTDSVRREFKDKYIERLTKSSGSNIHVQIERGTYVYVGNFDIKKKIAYRFSMEEFEDNEMKYKVIADRAIYDTINGKWKLHNYTERLFDVEETMNKGKEKDTTLRLEPRDLYNIKEEFEEMNLFEIYNHIKKLELRGADNTMPYRIEMHKRIASPFAILILTVIGAALSSRKTRGG
;
A
#
# COMPACT_ATOMS: atom_id res chain seq x y z
N ILE A 1 -24.46 -12.86 11.93
CA ILE A 1 -24.89 -11.70 11.11
C ILE A 1 -23.76 -10.67 11.03
N SER A 2 -23.20 -10.14 12.14
CA SER A 2 -22.16 -9.12 12.16
C SER A 2 -20.90 -9.54 11.38
N PHE A 3 -20.44 -10.79 11.54
CA PHE A 3 -19.30 -11.33 10.80
C PHE A 3 -19.55 -11.35 9.27
N TYR A 4 -20.75 -11.76 8.87
CA TYR A 4 -21.13 -11.79 7.44
C TYR A 4 -21.20 -10.38 6.85
N LEU A 5 -21.84 -9.46 7.56
CA LEU A 5 -21.92 -8.06 7.15
C LEU A 5 -20.53 -7.44 6.99
N GLY A 6 -19.66 -7.62 7.96
CA GLY A 6 -18.31 -7.04 7.97
C GLY A 6 -17.37 -7.58 6.87
N ASN A 7 -17.55 -8.83 6.47
CA ASN A 7 -16.63 -9.48 5.53
C ASN A 7 -17.15 -9.58 4.09
N PHE A 8 -18.46 -9.50 3.86
CA PHE A 8 -19.04 -9.67 2.53
C PHE A 8 -19.85 -8.47 2.06
N LEU A 9 -20.67 -7.89 2.93
CA LEU A 9 -21.56 -6.81 2.50
C LEU A 9 -20.82 -5.46 2.52
N ILE A 10 -20.12 -5.14 3.59
CA ILE A 10 -19.40 -3.86 3.73
C ILE A 10 -18.33 -3.69 2.63
N PRO A 11 -17.43 -4.64 2.35
CA PRO A 11 -16.46 -4.48 1.27
C PRO A 11 -17.09 -4.22 -0.10
N LYS A 12 -18.20 -4.90 -0.39
CA LYS A 12 -18.94 -4.72 -1.64
C LYS A 12 -19.62 -3.35 -1.76
N THR A 13 -20.19 -2.85 -0.66
CA THR A 13 -20.78 -1.50 -0.64
C THR A 13 -19.71 -0.40 -0.65
N ASP A 14 -18.57 -0.64 -0.03
CA ASP A 14 -17.43 0.31 -0.06
C ASP A 14 -16.85 0.45 -1.46
N SER A 15 -16.79 -0.61 -2.26
CA SER A 15 -16.35 -0.51 -3.66
C SER A 15 -17.28 0.38 -4.49
N VAL A 16 -18.60 0.24 -4.34
CA VAL A 16 -19.60 1.09 -5.01
C VAL A 16 -19.54 2.54 -4.53
N ARG A 17 -19.41 2.74 -3.20
CA ARG A 17 -19.26 4.06 -2.60
C ARG A 17 -18.02 4.77 -3.16
N ARG A 18 -16.92 4.06 -3.31
CA ARG A 18 -15.66 4.61 -3.83
C ARG A 18 -15.77 4.96 -5.30
N GLU A 19 -16.35 4.10 -6.13
CA GLU A 19 -16.60 4.41 -7.54
C GLU A 19 -17.41 5.71 -7.69
N PHE A 20 -18.43 5.88 -6.85
CA PHE A 20 -19.22 7.11 -6.79
C PHE A 20 -18.38 8.30 -6.33
N LYS A 21 -17.60 8.13 -5.25
CA LYS A 21 -16.72 9.16 -4.70
C LYS A 21 -15.66 9.58 -5.70
N ASP A 22 -15.00 8.64 -6.36
CA ASP A 22 -14.02 8.88 -7.43
C ASP A 22 -14.62 9.63 -8.62
N LYS A 23 -15.84 9.29 -8.97
CA LYS A 23 -16.53 9.88 -10.13
C LYS A 23 -17.05 11.29 -9.88
N TYR A 24 -17.56 11.57 -8.67
CA TYR A 24 -18.30 12.79 -8.37
C TYR A 24 -17.61 13.74 -7.39
N ILE A 25 -16.82 13.22 -6.45
CA ILE A 25 -16.26 14.00 -5.34
C ILE A 25 -14.75 14.20 -5.51
N GLU A 26 -13.99 13.16 -5.82
CA GLU A 26 -12.52 13.18 -5.83
C GLU A 26 -11.89 13.60 -7.15
N ARG A 27 -12.66 14.12 -8.11
CA ARG A 27 -12.07 14.79 -9.27
C ARG A 27 -11.10 15.93 -8.90
N LEU A 28 -11.21 16.45 -7.66
CA LEU A 28 -10.43 17.59 -7.18
C LEU A 28 -9.36 17.25 -6.13
N THR A 29 -9.39 16.09 -5.50
CA THR A 29 -8.58 15.77 -4.31
C THR A 29 -7.89 14.41 -4.32
N LYS A 30 -7.63 13.77 -5.47
CA LYS A 30 -6.66 12.66 -5.48
C LYS A 30 -5.30 13.22 -5.11
N SER A 31 -5.09 13.31 -3.80
CA SER A 31 -3.83 13.70 -3.23
C SER A 31 -2.80 12.67 -3.68
N SER A 32 -1.86 13.14 -4.45
CA SER A 32 -0.61 12.49 -4.73
C SER A 32 -0.07 11.85 -3.45
N GLY A 33 0.20 10.57 -3.46
CA GLY A 33 0.92 9.93 -2.36
C GLY A 33 2.24 10.66 -2.14
N SER A 34 2.56 11.04 -0.91
CA SER A 34 3.81 11.70 -0.57
C SER A 34 4.66 10.84 0.34
N ASN A 35 5.99 10.87 0.14
CA ASN A 35 6.95 10.10 0.93
C ASN A 35 6.62 8.59 0.98
N ILE A 36 6.47 8.01 -0.20
CA ILE A 36 6.11 6.61 -0.37
C ILE A 36 7.37 5.76 -0.33
N HIS A 37 7.40 4.77 0.53
CA HIS A 37 8.45 3.75 0.61
C HIS A 37 7.84 2.40 0.27
N VAL A 38 8.37 1.73 -0.73
CA VAL A 38 7.90 0.41 -1.17
C VAL A 38 9.08 -0.52 -1.33
N GLN A 39 8.98 -1.72 -0.77
CA GLN A 39 9.87 -2.81 -1.12
C GLN A 39 9.28 -3.56 -2.30
N ILE A 40 10.00 -3.62 -3.42
CA ILE A 40 9.54 -4.25 -4.66
C ILE A 40 10.03 -5.69 -4.80
N GLU A 41 11.20 -5.98 -4.23
CA GLU A 41 11.80 -7.31 -4.14
C GLU A 41 12.61 -7.40 -2.84
N ARG A 42 13.04 -8.61 -2.47
CA ARG A 42 13.90 -8.80 -1.30
C ARG A 42 15.19 -8.02 -1.49
N GLY A 43 15.47 -7.10 -0.57
CA GLY A 43 16.63 -6.21 -0.62
C GLY A 43 16.50 -5.01 -1.56
N THR A 44 15.39 -4.86 -2.32
CA THR A 44 15.19 -3.73 -3.26
C THR A 44 14.10 -2.79 -2.77
N TYR A 45 14.48 -1.57 -2.46
CA TYR A 45 13.61 -0.54 -1.91
C TYR A 45 13.46 0.62 -2.90
N VAL A 46 12.25 1.12 -3.03
CA VAL A 46 11.93 2.30 -3.84
C VAL A 46 11.35 3.38 -2.94
N TYR A 47 11.87 4.59 -3.09
CA TYR A 47 11.32 5.80 -2.51
C TYR A 47 10.79 6.72 -3.58
N VAL A 48 9.61 7.28 -3.35
CA VAL A 48 8.99 8.30 -4.19
C VAL A 48 8.55 9.45 -3.32
N GLY A 49 9.10 10.63 -3.57
CA GLY A 49 8.75 11.81 -2.78
C GLY A 49 7.33 12.29 -3.02
N ASN A 50 6.83 12.19 -4.24
CA ASN A 50 5.47 12.51 -4.62
C ASN A 50 5.06 11.75 -5.88
N PHE A 51 3.83 11.21 -5.94
CA PHE A 51 3.32 10.49 -7.09
C PHE A 51 2.07 11.14 -7.67
N ASP A 52 2.14 11.61 -8.92
CA ASP A 52 0.97 12.09 -9.67
C ASP A 52 0.25 10.91 -10.33
N ILE A 53 -0.89 10.53 -9.78
CA ILE A 53 -1.69 9.39 -10.22
C ILE A 53 -2.21 9.59 -11.66
N LYS A 54 -2.59 10.82 -12.03
CA LYS A 54 -3.17 11.10 -13.34
C LYS A 54 -2.14 11.02 -14.45
N LYS A 55 -0.96 11.58 -14.20
CA LYS A 55 0.14 11.61 -15.17
C LYS A 55 1.04 10.38 -15.06
N LYS A 56 0.88 9.57 -13.99
CA LYS A 56 1.74 8.42 -13.65
C LYS A 56 3.22 8.80 -13.55
N ILE A 57 3.47 9.93 -12.89
CA ILE A 57 4.81 10.49 -12.69
C ILE A 57 5.18 10.39 -11.21
N ALA A 58 6.28 9.71 -10.93
CA ALA A 58 6.93 9.70 -9.63
C ALA A 58 8.01 10.79 -9.60
N TYR A 59 7.89 11.74 -8.68
CA TYR A 59 8.87 12.80 -8.45
C TYR A 59 9.78 12.43 -7.30
N ARG A 60 11.06 12.84 -7.39
CA ARG A 60 12.10 12.48 -6.42
C ARG A 60 12.17 10.97 -6.22
N PHE A 61 12.37 10.27 -7.32
CA PHE A 61 12.48 8.82 -7.35
C PHE A 61 13.88 8.38 -6.86
N SER A 62 13.91 7.37 -5.99
CA SER A 62 15.14 6.67 -5.61
C SER A 62 14.88 5.18 -5.51
N MET A 63 15.82 4.37 -5.97
CA MET A 63 15.81 2.93 -5.80
C MET A 63 17.15 2.49 -5.24
N GLU A 64 17.12 1.59 -4.28
CA GLU A 64 18.29 1.06 -3.57
C GLU A 64 18.21 -0.46 -3.53
N GLU A 65 19.33 -1.11 -3.85
CA GLU A 65 19.46 -2.56 -3.79
C GLU A 65 20.52 -2.93 -2.75
N PHE A 66 20.13 -3.83 -1.86
CA PHE A 66 20.97 -4.38 -0.80
C PHE A 66 21.14 -5.88 -0.98
N GLU A 67 22.35 -6.35 -0.83
CA GLU A 67 22.72 -7.75 -0.75
C GLU A 67 23.57 -7.96 0.51
N ASP A 68 23.21 -8.94 1.34
CA ASP A 68 23.87 -9.22 2.61
C ASP A 68 24.04 -7.99 3.54
N ASN A 69 23.02 -7.12 3.59
CA ASN A 69 23.01 -5.86 4.35
C ASN A 69 23.97 -4.78 3.82
N GLU A 70 24.59 -4.98 2.67
CA GLU A 70 25.41 -3.99 1.99
C GLU A 70 24.66 -3.40 0.80
N MET A 71 24.75 -2.08 0.62
CA MET A 71 24.18 -1.42 -0.56
C MET A 71 25.05 -1.75 -1.77
N LYS A 72 24.44 -2.36 -2.80
CA LYS A 72 25.13 -2.72 -4.06
C LYS A 72 24.82 -1.77 -5.20
N TYR A 73 23.60 -1.22 -5.21
CA TYR A 73 23.16 -0.32 -6.26
C TYR A 73 22.24 0.75 -5.72
N LYS A 74 22.38 1.96 -6.26
CA LYS A 74 21.49 3.08 -5.98
C LYS A 74 21.26 3.90 -7.23
N VAL A 75 20.01 4.18 -7.54
CA VAL A 75 19.65 5.15 -8.58
C VAL A 75 18.74 6.23 -7.99
N ILE A 76 19.00 7.47 -8.37
CA ILE A 76 18.19 8.63 -8.01
C ILE A 76 17.81 9.31 -9.31
N ALA A 77 16.56 9.73 -9.44
CA ALA A 77 16.07 10.50 -10.59
C ALA A 77 15.12 11.62 -10.14
N ASP A 78 15.15 12.73 -10.86
CA ASP A 78 14.22 13.84 -10.58
C ASP A 78 12.77 13.40 -10.75
N ARG A 79 12.53 12.58 -11.76
CA ARG A 79 11.22 11.99 -12.04
C ARG A 79 11.35 10.65 -12.75
N ALA A 80 10.39 9.76 -12.48
CA ALA A 80 10.18 8.52 -13.20
C ALA A 80 8.77 8.51 -13.79
N ILE A 81 8.65 8.30 -15.09
CA ILE A 81 7.38 8.30 -15.83
C ILE A 81 7.06 6.86 -16.22
N TYR A 82 5.86 6.41 -15.91
CA TYR A 82 5.41 5.07 -16.28
C TYR A 82 4.83 5.04 -17.68
N ASP A 83 5.46 4.27 -18.56
CA ASP A 83 4.94 3.97 -19.89
C ASP A 83 3.93 2.82 -19.82
N THR A 84 2.65 3.15 -20.01
CA THR A 84 1.56 2.17 -19.96
C THR A 84 1.52 1.21 -21.15
N ILE A 85 2.19 1.53 -22.25
CA ILE A 85 2.21 0.69 -23.45
C ILE A 85 3.24 -0.42 -23.27
N ASN A 86 4.43 -0.06 -22.79
CA ASN A 86 5.56 -0.98 -22.67
C ASN A 86 5.72 -1.54 -21.25
N GLY A 87 4.97 -1.03 -20.25
CA GLY A 87 5.07 -1.45 -18.85
C GLY A 87 6.42 -1.10 -18.21
N LYS A 88 7.10 -0.05 -18.69
CA LYS A 88 8.43 0.36 -18.22
C LYS A 88 8.40 1.73 -17.56
N TRP A 89 9.36 1.96 -16.68
CA TRP A 89 9.61 3.26 -16.10
C TRP A 89 10.71 3.98 -16.87
N LYS A 90 10.46 5.23 -17.25
CA LYS A 90 11.46 6.11 -17.85
C LYS A 90 11.95 7.10 -16.80
N LEU A 91 13.21 6.96 -16.41
CA LEU A 91 13.89 7.83 -15.47
C LEU A 91 14.41 9.06 -16.20
N HIS A 92 14.20 10.25 -15.63
CA HIS A 92 14.70 11.51 -16.16
C HIS A 92 15.68 12.14 -15.18
N ASN A 93 16.80 12.67 -15.70
CA ASN A 93 17.90 13.27 -14.93
C ASN A 93 18.36 12.35 -13.83
N TYR A 94 18.85 11.18 -14.21
CA TYR A 94 19.23 10.15 -13.25
C TYR A 94 20.72 10.18 -12.92
N THR A 95 21.03 9.73 -11.73
CA THR A 95 22.36 9.38 -11.26
C THR A 95 22.30 7.98 -10.68
N GLU A 96 23.11 7.07 -11.20
CA GLU A 96 23.24 5.72 -10.68
C GLU A 96 24.63 5.52 -10.08
N ARG A 97 24.70 4.76 -9.01
CA ARG A 97 25.91 4.36 -8.32
C ARG A 97 25.92 2.86 -8.11
N LEU A 98 26.99 2.24 -8.51
CA LEU A 98 27.28 0.85 -8.17
C LEU A 98 28.35 0.85 -7.08
N PHE A 99 28.10 0.09 -6.02
CA PHE A 99 28.99 -0.08 -4.89
C PHE A 99 29.61 -1.47 -4.98
N ASP A 100 30.69 -1.58 -5.75
CA ASP A 100 31.53 -2.76 -5.83
C ASP A 100 32.90 -2.46 -5.23
N VAL A 101 33.96 -3.14 -5.59
CA VAL A 101 35.34 -2.87 -5.12
C VAL A 101 35.74 -1.41 -5.37
N GLU A 102 35.29 -0.83 -6.48
CA GLU A 102 35.38 0.61 -6.78
C GLU A 102 33.99 1.19 -7.03
N GLU A 103 33.66 2.31 -6.38
CA GLU A 103 32.41 3.02 -6.58
C GLU A 103 32.37 3.62 -7.99
N THR A 104 31.39 3.19 -8.79
CA THR A 104 31.16 3.72 -10.13
C THR A 104 29.91 4.58 -10.16
N MET A 105 30.03 5.80 -10.69
CA MET A 105 28.92 6.74 -10.80
C MET A 105 28.66 7.09 -12.27
N ASN A 106 27.42 6.87 -12.73
CA ASN A 106 26.94 7.25 -14.06
C ASN A 106 25.80 8.26 -13.94
N LYS A 107 25.79 9.25 -14.84
CA LYS A 107 24.72 10.25 -14.94
C LYS A 107 24.19 10.30 -16.37
N GLY A 108 22.87 10.49 -16.49
CA GLY A 108 22.26 10.62 -17.80
C GLY A 108 20.95 11.39 -17.75
N LYS A 109 20.48 11.77 -18.95
CA LYS A 109 19.22 12.50 -19.08
C LYS A 109 18.01 11.60 -19.04
N GLU A 110 18.08 10.43 -19.69
CA GLU A 110 16.98 9.48 -19.79
C GLU A 110 17.49 8.04 -19.73
N LYS A 111 16.76 7.18 -19.04
CA LYS A 111 17.02 5.74 -18.98
C LYS A 111 15.69 4.99 -18.83
N ASP A 112 15.46 4.02 -19.71
CA ASP A 112 14.36 3.08 -19.55
C ASP A 112 14.77 1.96 -18.58
N THR A 113 13.92 1.68 -17.59
CA THR A 113 14.15 0.62 -16.63
C THR A 113 12.89 -0.22 -16.45
N THR A 114 13.07 -1.52 -16.32
CA THR A 114 11.98 -2.44 -16.03
C THR A 114 12.00 -2.74 -14.53
N LEU A 115 11.02 -2.21 -13.81
CA LEU A 115 10.85 -2.43 -12.38
C LEU A 115 9.59 -3.28 -12.17
N ARG A 116 9.61 -4.15 -11.17
CA ARG A 116 8.41 -4.86 -10.69
C ARG A 116 7.53 -3.96 -9.82
N LEU A 117 7.44 -2.70 -10.21
CA LEU A 117 6.69 -1.64 -9.57
C LEU A 117 5.60 -1.17 -10.51
N GLU A 118 4.36 -1.31 -10.13
CA GLU A 118 3.24 -0.75 -10.87
C GLU A 118 2.79 0.58 -10.25
N PRO A 119 2.20 1.50 -11.02
CA PRO A 119 1.67 2.76 -10.48
C PRO A 119 0.72 2.57 -9.29
N ARG A 120 -0.05 1.48 -9.28
CA ARG A 120 -0.97 1.15 -8.18
C ARG A 120 -0.25 0.85 -6.86
N ASP A 121 0.99 0.38 -6.89
CA ASP A 121 1.78 0.10 -5.69
C ASP A 121 2.21 1.40 -4.98
N LEU A 122 2.14 2.55 -5.69
CA LEU A 122 2.52 3.88 -5.20
C LEU A 122 1.35 4.69 -4.62
N TYR A 123 0.13 4.19 -4.70
CA TYR A 123 -1.03 4.84 -4.09
C TYR A 123 -1.95 3.79 -3.46
N ASN A 124 -2.60 4.19 -2.36
CA ASN A 124 -3.72 3.47 -1.76
C ASN A 124 -3.45 2.16 -0.99
N ILE A 125 -2.33 2.03 -0.29
CA ILE A 125 -2.19 0.92 0.67
C ILE A 125 -3.33 0.93 1.71
N LYS A 126 -3.77 2.10 2.18
CA LYS A 126 -4.84 2.20 3.20
C LYS A 126 -6.23 1.93 2.67
N GLU A 127 -6.48 2.23 1.40
CA GLU A 127 -7.83 2.13 0.82
C GLU A 127 -8.06 0.77 0.15
N GLU A 128 -7.01 0.10 -0.29
CA GLU A 128 -7.10 -1.17 -1.00
C GLU A 128 -7.64 -2.30 -0.12
N PHE A 129 -7.21 -2.40 1.15
CA PHE A 129 -7.67 -3.47 2.03
C PHE A 129 -9.10 -3.25 2.57
N GLU A 130 -9.64 -2.02 2.51
CA GLU A 130 -11.03 -1.76 2.90
C GLU A 130 -12.03 -2.42 1.95
N GLU A 131 -11.68 -2.53 0.67
CA GLU A 131 -12.50 -3.18 -0.36
C GLU A 131 -12.34 -4.70 -0.41
N MET A 132 -11.21 -5.21 0.07
CA MET A 132 -10.91 -6.64 0.06
C MET A 132 -11.76 -7.37 1.11
N ASN A 133 -12.30 -8.53 0.75
CA ASN A 133 -12.86 -9.45 1.73
C ASN A 133 -11.71 -10.15 2.50
N LEU A 134 -12.03 -10.83 3.60
CA LEU A 134 -11.03 -11.45 4.48
C LEU A 134 -10.15 -12.48 3.74
N PHE A 135 -10.72 -13.21 2.79
CA PHE A 135 -10.01 -14.20 1.98
C PHE A 135 -9.06 -13.53 0.96
N GLU A 136 -9.49 -12.42 0.37
CA GLU A 136 -8.68 -11.62 -0.55
C GLU A 136 -7.49 -10.99 0.19
N ILE A 137 -7.70 -10.43 1.39
CA ILE A 137 -6.62 -9.92 2.24
C ILE A 137 -5.60 -11.02 2.54
N TYR A 138 -6.06 -12.21 2.94
CA TYR A 138 -5.18 -13.35 3.22
C TYR A 138 -4.34 -13.75 2.00
N ASN A 139 -4.97 -13.86 0.82
CA ASN A 139 -4.26 -14.18 -0.41
C ASN A 139 -3.29 -13.07 -0.84
N HIS A 140 -3.65 -11.82 -0.60
CA HIS A 140 -2.79 -10.68 -0.89
C HIS A 140 -1.54 -10.69 0.01
N ILE A 141 -1.69 -10.91 1.30
CA ILE A 141 -0.56 -11.08 2.24
C ILE A 141 0.37 -12.19 1.74
N LYS A 142 -0.19 -13.35 1.37
CA LYS A 142 0.61 -14.48 0.88
C LYS A 142 1.40 -14.14 -0.39
N LYS A 143 0.80 -13.37 -1.31
CA LYS A 143 1.50 -12.88 -2.51
C LYS A 143 2.63 -11.91 -2.18
N LEU A 144 2.42 -11.00 -1.22
CA LEU A 144 3.45 -10.07 -0.76
C LEU A 144 4.62 -10.81 -0.11
N GLU A 145 4.34 -11.78 0.74
CA GLU A 145 5.36 -12.63 1.38
C GLU A 145 6.19 -13.41 0.36
N LEU A 146 5.56 -13.97 -0.69
CA LEU A 146 6.26 -14.66 -1.77
C LEU A 146 7.17 -13.72 -2.58
N ARG A 147 6.84 -12.43 -2.63
CA ARG A 147 7.68 -11.39 -3.26
C ARG A 147 8.78 -10.89 -2.33
N GLY A 148 8.82 -11.35 -1.08
CA GLY A 148 9.75 -10.86 -0.06
C GLY A 148 9.46 -9.45 0.43
N ALA A 149 8.26 -8.93 0.20
CA ALA A 149 7.87 -7.61 0.67
C ALA A 149 7.53 -7.65 2.15
N ASP A 150 8.27 -6.90 2.98
CA ASP A 150 8.04 -6.83 4.44
C ASP A 150 6.82 -5.99 4.82
N ASN A 151 6.22 -5.25 3.87
CA ASN A 151 5.10 -4.34 4.14
C ASN A 151 3.74 -5.05 4.22
N THR A 152 3.68 -6.19 4.93
CA THR A 152 2.44 -6.96 5.14
C THR A 152 1.66 -6.53 6.39
N MET A 153 2.29 -5.74 7.28
CA MET A 153 1.73 -5.36 8.58
C MET A 153 0.35 -4.68 8.50
N PRO A 154 0.09 -3.69 7.63
CA PRO A 154 -1.23 -3.06 7.53
C PRO A 154 -2.34 -4.06 7.21
N TYR A 155 -2.08 -4.98 6.30
CA TYR A 155 -3.03 -6.02 5.89
C TYR A 155 -3.29 -7.04 7.00
N ARG A 156 -2.26 -7.44 7.74
CA ARG A 156 -2.38 -8.33 8.90
C ARG A 156 -3.20 -7.69 10.02
N ILE A 157 -2.94 -6.41 10.33
CA ILE A 157 -3.71 -5.67 11.33
C ILE A 157 -5.18 -5.63 10.95
N GLU A 158 -5.52 -5.28 9.70
CA GLU A 158 -6.90 -5.23 9.24
C GLU A 158 -7.57 -6.59 9.28
N MET A 159 -6.87 -7.66 8.88
CA MET A 159 -7.37 -9.03 8.97
C MET A 159 -7.72 -9.42 10.40
N HIS A 160 -6.82 -9.18 11.37
CA HIS A 160 -7.07 -9.48 12.78
C HIS A 160 -8.20 -8.63 13.37
N LYS A 161 -8.28 -7.35 13.01
CA LYS A 161 -9.35 -6.45 13.41
C LYS A 161 -10.73 -6.95 12.97
N ARG A 162 -10.84 -7.41 11.73
CA ARG A 162 -12.10 -7.96 11.21
C ARG A 162 -12.52 -9.25 11.90
N ILE A 163 -11.56 -10.07 12.29
CA ILE A 163 -11.84 -11.29 13.07
C ILE A 163 -12.23 -10.94 14.50
N ALA A 164 -11.55 -9.99 15.12
CA ALA A 164 -11.76 -9.61 16.53
C ALA A 164 -13.05 -8.81 16.75
N SER A 165 -13.49 -8.02 15.76
CA SER A 165 -14.64 -7.13 15.87
C SER A 165 -15.94 -7.81 16.32
N PRO A 166 -16.37 -8.97 15.79
CA PRO A 166 -17.56 -9.68 16.24
C PRO A 166 -17.50 -10.11 17.69
N PHE A 167 -16.33 -10.51 18.19
CA PHE A 167 -16.13 -10.89 19.59
C PHE A 167 -16.24 -9.68 20.53
N ALA A 168 -15.70 -8.54 20.13
CA ALA A 168 -15.83 -7.31 20.88
C ALA A 168 -17.31 -6.89 21.05
N ILE A 169 -18.11 -7.00 20.00
CA ILE A 169 -19.55 -6.71 20.04
C ILE A 169 -20.27 -7.67 21.00
N LEU A 170 -19.95 -8.95 20.96
CA LEU A 170 -20.53 -9.96 21.85
C LEU A 170 -20.20 -9.66 23.32
N ILE A 171 -18.94 -9.36 23.62
CA ILE A 171 -18.50 -9.02 24.99
C ILE A 171 -19.24 -7.77 25.49
N LEU A 172 -19.30 -6.72 24.68
CA LEU A 172 -20.00 -5.46 25.03
C LEU A 172 -21.49 -5.70 25.27
N THR A 173 -22.12 -6.56 24.47
CA THR A 173 -23.54 -6.91 24.63
C THR A 173 -23.78 -7.65 25.95
N VAL A 174 -22.92 -8.60 26.31
CA VAL A 174 -23.03 -9.32 27.59
C VAL A 174 -22.82 -8.36 28.78
N ILE A 175 -21.82 -7.48 28.72
CA ILE A 175 -21.58 -6.46 29.75
C ILE A 175 -22.78 -5.53 29.86
N GLY A 176 -23.31 -5.02 28.73
CA GLY A 176 -24.50 -4.16 28.72
C GLY A 176 -25.72 -4.81 29.34
N ALA A 177 -25.99 -6.09 29.00
CA ALA A 177 -27.07 -6.87 29.58
C ALA A 177 -26.87 -7.09 31.08
N ALA A 178 -25.65 -7.42 31.52
CA ALA A 178 -25.35 -7.60 32.94
C ALA A 178 -25.52 -6.32 33.77
N LEU A 179 -25.13 -5.16 33.23
CA LEU A 179 -25.31 -3.86 33.90
C LEU A 179 -26.78 -3.44 33.93
N SER A 180 -27.50 -3.68 32.82
CA SER A 180 -28.93 -3.36 32.72
C SER A 180 -29.82 -4.24 33.63
N SER A 181 -29.38 -5.48 33.87
CA SER A 181 -30.13 -6.42 34.73
C SER A 181 -29.99 -6.14 36.24
N ARG A 182 -29.06 -5.26 36.66
CA ARG A 182 -28.96 -4.81 38.02
C ARG A 182 -30.18 -3.98 38.40
N LYS A 183 -31.04 -4.60 39.19
CA LYS A 183 -32.22 -3.92 39.77
C LYS A 183 -31.71 -2.82 40.72
N THR A 184 -31.70 -1.56 40.27
CA THR A 184 -31.52 -0.45 41.16
C THR A 184 -32.77 -0.35 42.03
N ARG A 185 -32.66 -0.74 43.31
CA ARG A 185 -33.62 -0.35 44.33
C ARG A 185 -33.42 1.14 44.56
N GLY A 186 -34.04 1.96 43.70
CA GLY A 186 -34.26 3.35 44.00
C GLY A 186 -35.32 3.42 45.07
N GLY A 187 -34.95 3.93 46.22
CA GLY A 187 -35.87 4.30 47.24
C GLY A 187 -36.71 5.50 46.79
#